data_41cfb8b2064ea9d5f378025aed7e1ee8
#
_entry.id   41cfb8b2064ea9d5f378025aed7e1ee8
#
_cell.length_a   1.000
_cell.length_b   1.000
_cell.length_c   1.000
_cell.angle_alpha   90.00
_cell.angle_beta   90.00
_cell.angle_gamma   90.00
#
_symmetry.space_group_name_H-M   'P 1'
#
loop_
_entity.id
_entity.type
_entity.pdbx_description
1 polymer ?
#
loop_
_entity_poly.entity_id
_entity_poly.type
_entity_poly.pdbx_seq_one_letter_code
_entity_poly.pdbx_strand_id
1 'polypeptide(L)'
;ARPPVLVAVGVHGDETGPIEMLAWLIEALSRSPRELAVDLMLCVGNIDAIAQGKRFIDADLNRMFRADRGALAGTFEAARADALIAATVDFFAGAGPQRWHLDLHTAIRPSHYPMFAIVPEIIPDEPRKALIDWLGQAAIGAVIMNPKTVGTYSYYSAEHHGAAGSTVELGRVGTLGQNDLSQFADASKALDRLLRGQPAGEAKLRPHVFATARQVIKLSDAFTMSVGRETWNFTPMKKGEVIATDGDTVYTVEHEEELVVFPNPDVRVGLRAGLMVVRIG
;
A
#
# COMPACT_ATOMS: atom_id res chain seq x y z
N ALA A 1 19.83 -0.33 20.30
CA ALA A 1 18.89 0.64 19.74
C ALA A 1 17.58 -0.09 19.45
N ARG A 2 16.46 0.55 19.65
CA ARG A 2 15.14 0.01 19.31
C ARG A 2 14.99 0.01 17.79
N PRO A 3 14.31 -0.98 17.19
CA PRO A 3 14.01 -0.93 15.77
C PRO A 3 13.03 0.21 15.47
N PRO A 4 13.28 1.06 14.46
CA PRO A 4 12.36 2.12 14.08
C PRO A 4 11.21 1.55 13.25
N VAL A 5 9.99 1.90 13.63
CA VAL A 5 8.74 1.51 12.96
C VAL A 5 7.93 2.75 12.61
N LEU A 6 7.75 3.00 11.33
CA LEU A 6 6.84 4.02 10.80
C LEU A 6 5.52 3.35 10.45
N VAL A 7 4.43 3.84 11.02
CA VAL A 7 3.06 3.42 10.67
C VAL A 7 2.33 4.61 10.11
N ALA A 8 1.91 4.52 8.85
CA ALA A 8 1.14 5.55 8.16
C ALA A 8 -0.31 5.11 7.95
N VAL A 9 -1.23 6.06 8.10
CA VAL A 9 -2.67 5.91 7.83
C VAL A 9 -3.19 7.18 7.16
N GLY A 10 -4.32 7.09 6.47
CA GLY A 10 -4.99 8.25 5.89
C GLY A 10 -4.19 8.98 4.82
N VAL A 11 -3.31 8.29 4.11
CA VAL A 11 -2.68 8.81 2.87
C VAL A 11 -3.78 9.11 1.84
N HIS A 12 -4.83 8.29 1.80
CA HIS A 12 -6.11 8.63 1.21
C HIS A 12 -7.12 8.93 2.33
N GLY A 13 -7.77 10.09 2.25
CA GLY A 13 -8.58 10.59 3.36
C GLY A 13 -9.91 9.87 3.57
N ASP A 14 -10.41 9.17 2.56
CA ASP A 14 -11.61 8.35 2.61
C ASP A 14 -11.38 6.93 3.15
N GLU A 15 -10.12 6.53 3.39
CA GLU A 15 -9.73 5.21 3.88
C GLU A 15 -9.62 5.21 5.41
N THR A 16 -10.76 5.23 6.09
CA THR A 16 -10.86 5.56 7.53
C THR A 16 -10.69 4.37 8.47
N GLY A 17 -10.90 3.14 8.01
CA GLY A 17 -10.78 1.93 8.83
C GLY A 17 -9.41 1.77 9.54
N PRO A 18 -8.29 1.89 8.82
CA PRO A 18 -6.96 1.85 9.44
C PRO A 18 -6.73 2.98 10.45
N ILE A 19 -7.33 4.17 10.24
CA ILE A 19 -7.24 5.30 11.19
C ILE A 19 -7.89 4.92 12.52
N GLU A 20 -9.10 4.36 12.49
CA GLU A 20 -9.82 3.92 13.69
C GLU A 20 -9.09 2.76 14.39
N MET A 21 -8.62 1.76 13.63
CA MET A 21 -7.85 0.65 14.17
C MET A 21 -6.60 1.15 14.91
N LEU A 22 -5.86 2.06 14.27
CA LEU A 22 -4.63 2.61 14.86
C LEU A 22 -4.92 3.47 16.09
N ALA A 23 -6.00 4.26 16.08
CA ALA A 23 -6.40 5.06 17.23
C ALA A 23 -6.66 4.20 18.48
N TRP A 24 -7.38 3.09 18.35
CA TRP A 24 -7.60 2.13 19.44
C TRP A 24 -6.32 1.47 19.91
N LEU A 25 -5.43 1.11 18.99
CA LEU A 25 -4.14 0.53 19.35
C LEU A 25 -3.27 1.52 20.14
N ILE A 26 -3.22 2.79 19.71
CA ILE A 26 -2.46 3.83 20.41
C ILE A 26 -3.07 4.12 21.80
N GLU A 27 -4.38 4.12 21.91
CA GLU A 27 -5.02 4.25 23.22
C GLU A 27 -4.60 3.10 24.16
N ALA A 28 -4.60 1.86 23.66
CA ALA A 28 -4.15 0.71 24.43
C ALA A 28 -2.66 0.80 24.83
N LEU A 29 -1.79 1.24 23.91
CA LEU A 29 -0.36 1.47 24.19
C LEU A 29 -0.13 2.61 25.20
N SER A 30 -0.95 3.66 25.15
CA SER A 30 -0.84 4.79 26.08
C SER A 30 -1.07 4.42 27.54
N ARG A 31 -1.81 3.33 27.80
CA ARG A 31 -2.04 2.78 29.15
C ARG A 31 -0.82 2.03 29.70
N SER A 32 0.08 1.58 28.82
CA SER A 32 1.29 0.83 29.17
C SER A 32 2.49 1.27 28.31
N PRO A 33 2.90 2.54 28.36
CA PRO A 33 3.90 3.08 27.43
C PRO A 33 5.29 2.45 27.58
N ARG A 34 5.58 1.84 28.74
CA ARG A 34 6.85 1.13 28.97
C ARG A 34 6.97 -0.18 28.19
N GLU A 35 5.87 -0.70 27.69
CA GLU A 35 5.85 -1.91 26.86
C GLU A 35 6.17 -1.63 25.38
N LEU A 36 6.25 -0.36 24.98
CA LEU A 36 6.70 0.01 23.63
C LEU A 36 8.18 -0.34 23.48
N ALA A 37 8.47 -1.28 22.58
CA ALA A 37 9.82 -1.81 22.35
C ALA A 37 10.50 -1.27 21.08
N VAL A 38 9.84 -0.39 20.36
CA VAL A 38 10.30 0.23 19.11
C VAL A 38 10.43 1.75 19.25
N ASP A 39 11.18 2.37 18.36
CA ASP A 39 11.06 3.79 18.11
C ASP A 39 9.91 3.95 17.11
N LEU A 40 8.83 4.62 17.51
CA LEU A 40 7.58 4.68 16.75
C LEU A 40 7.34 6.05 16.17
N MET A 41 7.17 6.12 14.85
CA MET A 41 6.61 7.28 14.16
C MET A 41 5.21 6.95 13.66
N LEU A 42 4.23 7.77 14.06
CA LEU A 42 2.86 7.71 13.54
C LEU A 42 2.66 8.83 12.53
N CYS A 43 2.17 8.45 11.37
CA CYS A 43 1.93 9.39 10.28
C CYS A 43 0.44 9.37 9.90
N VAL A 44 -0.22 10.52 10.00
CA VAL A 44 -1.53 10.75 9.39
C VAL A 44 -1.29 11.50 8.09
N GLY A 45 -1.55 10.85 6.97
CA GLY A 45 -1.15 11.34 5.64
C GLY A 45 -1.84 12.63 5.23
N ASN A 46 -3.06 12.56 4.71
CA ASN A 46 -3.79 13.70 4.14
C ASN A 46 -4.91 14.19 5.09
N ILE A 47 -4.53 14.98 6.10
CA ILE A 47 -5.45 15.44 7.16
C ILE A 47 -6.63 16.22 6.58
N ASP A 48 -6.40 17.10 5.60
CA ASP A 48 -7.46 17.92 5.01
C ASP A 48 -8.43 17.08 4.16
N ALA A 49 -7.94 16.05 3.47
CA ALA A 49 -8.79 15.11 2.76
C ALA A 49 -9.64 14.27 3.73
N ILE A 50 -9.07 13.83 4.85
CA ILE A 50 -9.80 13.14 5.93
C ILE A 50 -10.93 14.03 6.45
N ALA A 51 -10.63 15.28 6.78
CA ALA A 51 -11.61 16.24 7.30
C ALA A 51 -12.76 16.51 6.32
N GLN A 52 -12.50 16.41 5.01
CA GLN A 52 -13.50 16.60 3.95
C GLN A 52 -14.17 15.29 3.49
N GLY A 53 -13.77 14.13 4.04
CA GLY A 53 -14.26 12.83 3.59
C GLY A 53 -13.92 12.54 2.12
N LYS A 54 -12.81 13.04 1.62
CA LYS A 54 -12.35 12.87 0.24
C LYS A 54 -11.10 11.99 0.19
N ARG A 55 -10.88 11.36 -0.96
CA ARG A 55 -9.67 10.60 -1.21
C ARG A 55 -8.42 11.49 -1.20
N PHE A 56 -8.48 12.67 -1.85
CA PHE A 56 -7.44 13.70 -1.90
C PHE A 56 -8.08 15.07 -2.19
N ILE A 57 -7.30 16.14 -2.05
CA ILE A 57 -7.73 17.53 -2.35
C ILE A 57 -7.51 17.84 -3.83
N ASP A 58 -6.26 17.85 -4.29
CA ASP A 58 -5.90 18.17 -5.68
C ASP A 58 -5.47 16.93 -6.46
N ALA A 59 -4.68 16.05 -5.83
CA ALA A 59 -4.09 14.88 -6.47
C ALA A 59 -3.78 13.76 -5.47
N ASP A 60 -3.57 12.54 -6.00
CA ASP A 60 -3.25 11.36 -5.17
C ASP A 60 -1.91 11.53 -4.43
N LEU A 61 -1.96 11.70 -3.10
CA LEU A 61 -0.77 11.84 -2.25
C LEU A 61 0.20 10.66 -2.43
N ASN A 62 -0.33 9.45 -2.63
CA ASN A 62 0.48 8.25 -2.83
C ASN A 62 1.08 8.14 -4.26
N ARG A 63 1.24 9.29 -4.94
CA ARG A 63 1.99 9.50 -6.19
C ARG A 63 3.04 10.61 -6.06
N MET A 64 3.12 11.25 -4.87
CA MET A 64 3.94 12.43 -4.65
C MET A 64 5.31 12.14 -4.01
N PHE A 65 5.55 10.92 -3.55
CA PHE A 65 6.82 10.53 -2.90
C PHE A 65 7.91 10.23 -3.95
N ARG A 66 8.23 11.24 -4.74
CA ARG A 66 9.26 11.22 -5.80
C ARG A 66 9.72 12.64 -6.13
N ALA A 67 10.94 12.76 -6.66
CA ALA A 67 11.54 14.06 -6.99
C ALA A 67 10.82 14.75 -8.19
N ASP A 68 10.58 14.01 -9.27
CA ASP A 68 9.86 14.52 -10.44
C ASP A 68 8.36 14.25 -10.29
N ARG A 69 7.59 15.30 -10.11
CA ARG A 69 6.13 15.30 -10.01
C ARG A 69 5.44 15.89 -11.24
N GLY A 70 6.23 16.42 -12.19
CA GLY A 70 5.71 17.07 -13.40
C GLY A 70 4.66 18.13 -13.08
N ALA A 71 3.51 18.07 -13.77
CA ALA A 71 2.39 19.00 -13.57
C ALA A 71 1.75 18.97 -12.17
N LEU A 72 2.09 17.99 -11.34
CA LEU A 72 1.55 17.85 -9.97
C LEU A 72 2.41 18.52 -8.90
N ALA A 73 3.56 19.12 -9.25
CA ALA A 73 4.50 19.73 -8.31
C ALA A 73 3.91 20.88 -7.47
N GLY A 74 2.90 21.58 -8.00
CA GLY A 74 2.23 22.71 -7.32
C GLY A 74 0.96 22.33 -6.53
N THR A 75 0.65 21.04 -6.38
CA THR A 75 -0.55 20.59 -5.68
C THR A 75 -0.39 20.65 -4.16
N PHE A 76 -1.52 20.68 -3.44
CA PHE A 76 -1.56 20.55 -1.99
C PHE A 76 -0.80 19.29 -1.51
N GLU A 77 -1.05 18.16 -2.16
CA GLU A 77 -0.42 16.90 -1.80
C GLU A 77 1.08 16.86 -2.08
N ALA A 78 1.59 17.62 -3.04
CA ALA A 78 3.03 17.74 -3.27
C ALA A 78 3.73 18.38 -2.05
N ALA A 79 3.20 19.50 -1.55
CA ALA A 79 3.72 20.14 -0.33
C ALA A 79 3.58 19.24 0.91
N ARG A 80 2.46 18.50 1.01
CA ARG A 80 2.26 17.54 2.09
C ARG A 80 3.26 16.40 2.04
N ALA A 81 3.54 15.85 0.86
CA ALA A 81 4.56 14.82 0.65
C ALA A 81 5.95 15.32 1.07
N ASP A 82 6.31 16.57 0.75
CA ASP A 82 7.60 17.14 1.15
C ASP A 82 7.74 17.18 2.68
N ALA A 83 6.69 17.56 3.40
CA ALA A 83 6.69 17.56 4.86
C ALA A 83 6.84 16.13 5.44
N LEU A 84 6.14 15.14 4.84
CA LEU A 84 6.24 13.74 5.25
C LEU A 84 7.61 13.13 4.93
N ILE A 85 8.18 13.48 3.77
CA ILE A 85 9.53 13.09 3.38
C ILE A 85 10.54 13.62 4.39
N ALA A 86 10.49 14.91 4.73
CA ALA A 86 11.39 15.52 5.71
C ALA A 86 11.31 14.82 7.07
N ALA A 87 10.10 14.60 7.59
CA ALA A 87 9.90 13.87 8.84
C ALA A 87 10.43 12.42 8.78
N THR A 88 10.29 11.75 7.64
CA THR A 88 10.80 10.38 7.43
C THR A 88 12.32 10.34 7.42
N VAL A 89 12.95 11.32 6.77
CA VAL A 89 14.43 11.49 6.77
C VAL A 89 14.93 11.64 8.20
N ASP A 90 14.33 12.55 8.97
CA ASP A 90 14.71 12.80 10.36
C ASP A 90 14.49 11.55 11.23
N PHE A 91 13.37 10.87 11.07
CA PHE A 91 13.05 9.67 11.83
C PHE A 91 14.02 8.51 11.59
N PHE A 92 14.43 8.27 10.35
CA PHE A 92 15.37 7.21 10.01
C PHE A 92 16.84 7.64 10.12
N ALA A 93 17.13 8.90 10.43
CA ALA A 93 18.50 9.38 10.61
C ALA A 93 19.18 8.65 11.78
N GLY A 94 20.32 8.01 11.50
CA GLY A 94 21.08 7.26 12.51
C GLY A 94 20.41 6.00 13.04
N ALA A 95 19.27 5.60 12.49
CA ALA A 95 18.56 4.38 12.88
C ALA A 95 19.31 3.11 12.44
N GLY A 96 19.15 2.03 13.22
CA GLY A 96 19.69 0.70 12.89
C GLY A 96 19.11 0.12 11.60
N PRO A 97 19.61 -1.06 11.16
CA PRO A 97 19.23 -1.64 9.86
C PRO A 97 17.82 -2.23 9.81
N GLN A 98 17.21 -2.56 10.95
CA GLN A 98 15.87 -3.13 11.02
C GLN A 98 14.81 -2.03 11.01
N ARG A 99 14.53 -1.47 9.85
CA ARG A 99 13.57 -0.37 9.65
C ARG A 99 12.28 -0.90 9.05
N TRP A 100 11.15 -0.46 9.58
CA TRP A 100 9.82 -0.85 9.10
C TRP A 100 9.03 0.37 8.66
N HIS A 101 8.27 0.23 7.58
CA HIS A 101 7.25 1.20 7.20
C HIS A 101 5.97 0.47 6.75
N LEU A 102 4.94 0.55 7.56
CA LEU A 102 3.62 -0.02 7.28
C LEU A 102 2.66 1.11 6.90
N ASP A 103 2.37 1.24 5.60
CA ASP A 103 1.44 2.22 5.05
C ASP A 103 0.07 1.55 4.88
N LEU A 104 -0.85 1.83 5.82
CA LEU A 104 -2.10 1.10 5.98
C LEU A 104 -3.23 1.79 5.21
N HIS A 105 -3.83 1.02 4.31
CA HIS A 105 -4.87 1.44 3.37
C HIS A 105 -6.09 0.53 3.43
N THR A 106 -7.14 0.93 2.72
CA THR A 106 -8.28 0.09 2.36
C THR A 106 -8.61 0.25 0.88
N ALA A 107 -8.98 -0.86 0.22
CA ALA A 107 -9.29 -0.85 -1.20
C ALA A 107 -10.73 -0.38 -1.47
N ILE A 108 -10.89 0.46 -2.50
CA ILE A 108 -12.22 0.88 -2.97
C ILE A 108 -12.94 -0.30 -3.64
N ARG A 109 -12.19 -1.15 -4.36
CA ARG A 109 -12.74 -2.26 -5.16
C ARG A 109 -12.81 -3.54 -4.37
N PRO A 110 -13.80 -4.40 -4.69
CA PRO A 110 -13.79 -5.76 -4.20
C PRO A 110 -12.55 -6.50 -4.70
N SER A 111 -12.14 -7.54 -3.97
CA SER A 111 -10.93 -8.29 -4.27
C SER A 111 -11.12 -9.76 -3.94
N HIS A 112 -10.58 -10.64 -4.80
CA HIS A 112 -10.51 -12.09 -4.53
C HIS A 112 -9.58 -12.40 -3.34
N TYR A 113 -8.64 -11.50 -3.05
CA TYR A 113 -7.89 -11.45 -1.80
C TYR A 113 -8.31 -10.19 -1.04
N PRO A 114 -9.27 -10.27 -0.10
CA PRO A 114 -9.82 -9.08 0.58
C PRO A 114 -8.76 -8.22 1.24
N MET A 115 -7.72 -8.85 1.80
CA MET A 115 -6.54 -8.18 2.34
C MET A 115 -5.31 -8.61 1.57
N PHE A 116 -4.56 -7.64 1.06
CA PHE A 116 -3.34 -7.87 0.30
C PHE A 116 -2.33 -6.75 0.50
N ALA A 117 -1.10 -6.96 0.09
CA ALA A 117 -0.04 -5.97 0.23
C ALA A 117 0.78 -5.79 -1.04
N ILE A 118 1.33 -4.60 -1.22
CA ILE A 118 2.31 -4.28 -2.24
C ILE A 118 3.66 -4.08 -1.55
N VAL A 119 4.65 -4.89 -1.93
CA VAL A 119 5.98 -4.90 -1.35
C VAL A 119 7.01 -4.54 -2.43
N PRO A 120 7.86 -3.51 -2.22
CA PRO A 120 8.93 -3.16 -3.14
C PRO A 120 9.96 -4.30 -3.30
N GLU A 121 10.27 -4.68 -4.53
CA GLU A 121 11.30 -5.71 -4.80
C GLU A 121 12.71 -5.29 -4.38
N ILE A 122 12.95 -4.00 -4.26
CA ILE A 122 14.24 -3.43 -3.85
C ILE A 122 14.63 -3.79 -2.40
N ILE A 123 13.67 -4.23 -1.58
CA ILE A 123 13.91 -4.65 -0.20
C ILE A 123 14.78 -5.92 -0.21
N PRO A 124 15.93 -5.97 0.51
CA PRO A 124 16.76 -7.16 0.61
C PRO A 124 15.99 -8.38 1.16
N ASP A 125 16.48 -9.58 0.85
CA ASP A 125 15.78 -10.84 1.12
C ASP A 125 15.39 -11.04 2.59
N GLU A 126 16.32 -10.81 3.54
CA GLU A 126 16.04 -11.03 4.96
C GLU A 126 14.94 -10.10 5.52
N PRO A 127 15.01 -8.75 5.37
CA PRO A 127 13.93 -7.88 5.82
C PRO A 127 12.63 -8.10 5.03
N ARG A 128 12.71 -8.45 3.73
CA ARG A 128 11.54 -8.80 2.93
C ARG A 128 10.84 -10.05 3.44
N LYS A 129 11.62 -11.09 3.78
CA LYS A 129 11.09 -12.31 4.38
C LYS A 129 10.38 -12.01 5.72
N ALA A 130 11.04 -11.25 6.60
CA ALA A 130 10.44 -10.85 7.87
C ALA A 130 9.12 -10.08 7.69
N LEU A 131 9.07 -9.19 6.70
CA LEU A 131 7.85 -8.45 6.35
C LEU A 131 6.74 -9.39 5.84
N ILE A 132 7.05 -10.33 4.94
CA ILE A 132 6.07 -11.30 4.42
C ILE A 132 5.55 -12.22 5.55
N ASP A 133 6.43 -12.66 6.44
CA ASP A 133 6.06 -13.46 7.62
C ASP A 133 5.10 -12.66 8.53
N TRP A 134 5.38 -11.37 8.76
CA TRP A 134 4.50 -10.47 9.51
C TRP A 134 3.14 -10.28 8.81
N LEU A 135 3.13 -10.09 7.48
CA LEU A 135 1.90 -9.97 6.68
C LEU A 135 1.02 -11.23 6.82
N GLY A 136 1.64 -12.42 6.89
CA GLY A 136 0.92 -13.68 7.15
C GLY A 136 0.25 -13.71 8.53
N GLN A 137 0.89 -13.15 9.57
CA GLN A 137 0.30 -12.99 10.90
C GLN A 137 -0.87 -12.01 10.92
N ALA A 138 -0.78 -10.96 10.08
CA ALA A 138 -1.82 -9.95 9.89
C ALA A 138 -2.99 -10.42 9.00
N ALA A 139 -3.04 -11.71 8.65
CA ALA A 139 -4.04 -12.32 7.76
C ALA A 139 -4.07 -11.74 6.33
N ILE A 140 -2.95 -11.24 5.85
CA ILE A 140 -2.81 -10.80 4.46
C ILE A 140 -2.73 -12.02 3.54
N GLY A 141 -3.67 -12.15 2.59
CA GLY A 141 -3.80 -13.32 1.72
C GLY A 141 -2.95 -13.28 0.45
N ALA A 142 -2.52 -12.09 0.02
CA ALA A 142 -1.71 -11.91 -1.18
C ALA A 142 -0.66 -10.83 -1.01
N VAL A 143 0.50 -11.01 -1.64
CA VAL A 143 1.59 -10.03 -1.71
C VAL A 143 1.97 -9.83 -3.16
N ILE A 144 1.97 -8.58 -3.61
CA ILE A 144 2.42 -8.19 -4.95
C ILE A 144 3.83 -7.61 -4.84
N MET A 145 4.78 -8.25 -5.50
CA MET A 145 6.14 -7.73 -5.64
C MET A 145 6.14 -6.61 -6.69
N ASN A 146 6.57 -5.40 -6.27
CA ASN A 146 6.56 -4.23 -7.13
C ASN A 146 8.00 -3.82 -7.50
N PRO A 147 8.39 -3.95 -8.79
CA PRO A 147 9.76 -3.69 -9.22
C PRO A 147 10.08 -2.20 -9.39
N LYS A 148 9.07 -1.33 -9.45
CA LYS A 148 9.27 0.09 -9.79
C LYS A 148 8.45 1.02 -8.90
N THR A 149 9.06 2.13 -8.52
CA THR A 149 8.31 3.21 -7.86
C THR A 149 7.24 3.80 -8.80
N VAL A 150 6.10 4.11 -8.18
CA VAL A 150 5.05 4.96 -8.78
C VAL A 150 4.80 6.19 -7.92
N GLY A 151 5.75 6.50 -7.00
CA GLY A 151 5.65 7.61 -6.05
C GLY A 151 4.84 7.26 -4.80
N THR A 152 4.80 6.00 -4.38
CA THR A 152 4.16 5.57 -3.14
C THR A 152 5.06 5.80 -1.92
N TYR A 153 4.46 6.06 -0.77
CA TYR A 153 5.19 6.39 0.46
C TYR A 153 6.03 5.21 0.95
N SER A 154 5.49 4.01 0.95
CA SER A 154 6.21 2.80 1.35
C SER A 154 7.40 2.49 0.43
N TYR A 155 7.26 2.71 -0.90
CA TYR A 155 8.38 2.52 -1.83
C TYR A 155 9.49 3.53 -1.59
N TYR A 156 9.14 4.80 -1.35
CA TYR A 156 10.10 5.85 -1.00
C TYR A 156 10.95 5.46 0.21
N SER A 157 10.33 4.96 1.27
CA SER A 157 11.06 4.54 2.47
C SER A 157 11.97 3.33 2.22
N ALA A 158 11.55 2.39 1.37
CA ALA A 158 12.38 1.26 0.97
C ALA A 158 13.60 1.73 0.16
N GLU A 159 13.40 2.62 -0.82
CA GLU A 159 14.44 3.09 -1.73
C GLU A 159 15.46 4.00 -1.05
N HIS A 160 15.01 4.96 -0.23
CA HIS A 160 15.87 5.98 0.34
C HIS A 160 16.38 5.66 1.75
N HIS A 161 15.72 4.76 2.47
CA HIS A 161 16.03 4.46 3.86
C HIS A 161 16.26 2.96 4.13
N GLY A 162 16.12 2.08 3.11
CA GLY A 162 16.27 0.63 3.28
C GLY A 162 15.22 0.03 4.23
N ALA A 163 14.06 0.67 4.36
CA ALA A 163 13.00 0.16 5.21
C ALA A 163 12.30 -1.05 4.57
N ALA A 164 11.91 -2.03 5.39
CA ALA A 164 10.94 -3.04 5.00
C ALA A 164 9.56 -2.36 4.88
N GLY A 165 9.33 -1.73 3.71
CA GLY A 165 8.16 -0.92 3.42
C GLY A 165 7.07 -1.73 2.73
N SER A 166 5.81 -1.48 3.08
CA SER A 166 4.66 -2.11 2.44
C SER A 166 3.45 -1.19 2.43
N THR A 167 2.75 -1.13 1.31
CA THR A 167 1.37 -0.63 1.26
C THR A 167 0.46 -1.81 1.56
N VAL A 168 -0.33 -1.73 2.63
CA VAL A 168 -1.15 -2.83 3.14
C VAL A 168 -2.63 -2.48 2.99
N GLU A 169 -3.32 -3.19 2.11
CA GLU A 169 -4.76 -3.05 1.87
C GLU A 169 -5.54 -3.96 2.84
N LEU A 170 -6.17 -3.37 3.84
CA LEU A 170 -6.86 -4.05 4.95
C LEU A 170 -8.36 -4.27 4.70
N GLY A 171 -8.75 -4.57 3.48
CA GLY A 171 -10.14 -4.79 3.10
C GLY A 171 -10.77 -3.57 2.43
N ARG A 172 -12.08 -3.39 2.59
CA ARG A 172 -12.83 -2.35 1.87
C ARG A 172 -12.89 -1.04 2.64
N VAL A 173 -12.93 0.05 1.88
CA VAL A 173 -13.18 1.39 2.40
C VAL A 173 -14.54 1.46 3.13
N GLY A 174 -14.57 2.16 4.25
CA GLY A 174 -15.77 2.39 5.07
C GLY A 174 -15.85 3.84 5.54
N THR A 175 -16.91 4.16 6.27
CA THR A 175 -17.16 5.50 6.80
C THR A 175 -16.57 5.65 8.20
N LEU A 176 -15.92 6.77 8.49
CA LEU A 176 -15.37 7.09 9.81
C LEU A 176 -16.46 6.97 10.91
N GLY A 177 -16.15 6.25 11.97
CA GLY A 177 -17.08 5.95 13.07
C GLY A 177 -18.06 4.81 12.80
N GLN A 178 -18.02 4.20 11.61
CA GLN A 178 -18.92 3.10 11.21
C GLN A 178 -18.15 1.90 10.66
N ASN A 179 -16.81 1.89 10.74
CA ASN A 179 -16.01 0.76 10.28
C ASN A 179 -16.22 -0.46 11.18
N ASP A 180 -16.38 -1.63 10.57
CA ASP A 180 -16.33 -2.90 11.30
C ASP A 180 -14.87 -3.26 11.61
N LEU A 181 -14.40 -2.86 12.78
CA LEU A 181 -13.00 -3.07 13.21
C LEU A 181 -12.66 -4.53 13.44
N SER A 182 -13.65 -5.44 13.52
CA SER A 182 -13.38 -6.88 13.64
C SER A 182 -12.64 -7.43 12.42
N GLN A 183 -12.84 -6.82 11.25
CA GLN A 183 -12.13 -7.16 10.00
C GLN A 183 -10.61 -6.95 10.12
N PHE A 184 -10.17 -6.02 10.97
CA PHE A 184 -8.76 -5.66 11.17
C PHE A 184 -8.14 -6.34 12.39
N ALA A 185 -8.85 -7.26 13.06
CA ALA A 185 -8.43 -7.81 14.35
C ALA A 185 -7.06 -8.52 14.30
N ASP A 186 -6.77 -9.29 13.25
CA ASP A 186 -5.49 -9.98 13.12
C ASP A 186 -4.37 -9.01 12.75
N ALA A 187 -4.62 -8.04 11.89
CA ALA A 187 -3.66 -6.98 11.56
C ALA A 187 -3.34 -6.11 12.80
N SER A 188 -4.36 -5.74 13.58
CA SER A 188 -4.20 -5.00 14.84
C SER A 188 -3.35 -5.78 15.86
N LYS A 189 -3.61 -7.09 16.03
CA LYS A 189 -2.82 -7.96 16.92
C LYS A 189 -1.39 -8.12 16.45
N ALA A 190 -1.17 -8.29 15.13
CA ALA A 190 0.17 -8.41 14.57
C ALA A 190 0.97 -7.11 14.75
N LEU A 191 0.31 -5.96 14.57
CA LEU A 191 0.92 -4.66 14.80
C LEU A 191 1.24 -4.42 16.28
N ASP A 192 0.31 -4.72 17.20
CA ASP A 192 0.54 -4.61 18.65
C ASP A 192 1.75 -5.45 19.11
N ARG A 193 1.86 -6.69 18.62
CA ARG A 193 3.03 -7.56 18.90
C ARG A 193 4.33 -6.96 18.40
N LEU A 194 4.35 -6.43 17.16
CA LEU A 194 5.51 -5.77 16.58
C LEU A 194 5.95 -4.58 17.44
N LEU A 195 5.01 -3.71 17.81
CA LEU A 195 5.28 -2.51 18.57
C LEU A 195 5.77 -2.81 20.00
N ARG A 196 5.30 -3.91 20.59
CA ARG A 196 5.74 -4.37 21.92
C ARG A 196 6.97 -5.28 21.89
N GLY A 197 7.56 -5.53 20.70
CA GLY A 197 8.70 -6.44 20.57
C GLY A 197 8.40 -7.87 21.04
N GLN A 198 7.13 -8.30 20.97
CA GLN A 198 6.73 -9.64 21.35
C GLN A 198 7.14 -10.64 20.28
N PRO A 199 7.35 -11.91 20.63
CA PRO A 199 7.62 -12.96 19.65
C PRO A 199 6.56 -12.98 18.54
N ALA A 200 6.99 -13.36 17.35
CA ALA A 200 6.10 -13.54 16.21
C ALA A 200 4.92 -14.45 16.59
N GLY A 201 3.71 -14.01 16.24
CA GLY A 201 2.52 -14.81 16.39
C GLY A 201 2.47 -15.96 15.39
N GLU A 202 1.51 -16.84 15.56
CA GLU A 202 1.22 -17.84 14.54
C GLU A 202 0.71 -17.16 13.28
N ALA A 203 1.21 -17.58 12.11
CA ALA A 203 0.72 -17.09 10.83
C ALA A 203 -0.73 -17.54 10.63
N LYS A 204 -1.61 -16.58 10.35
CA LYS A 204 -3.02 -16.84 10.05
C LYS A 204 -3.21 -17.35 8.63
N LEU A 205 -2.42 -16.81 7.71
CA LEU A 205 -2.38 -17.20 6.31
C LEU A 205 -0.92 -17.30 5.86
N ARG A 206 -0.70 -18.12 4.85
CA ARG A 206 0.52 -18.06 4.03
C ARG A 206 0.19 -17.22 2.80
N PRO A 207 0.69 -16.00 2.69
CA PRO A 207 0.35 -15.15 1.54
C PRO A 207 0.73 -15.80 0.21
N HIS A 208 -0.14 -15.71 -0.77
CA HIS A 208 0.23 -15.99 -2.15
C HIS A 208 1.10 -14.85 -2.67
N VAL A 209 2.23 -15.17 -3.25
CA VAL A 209 3.16 -14.16 -3.79
C VAL A 209 3.00 -14.04 -5.29
N PHE A 210 2.86 -12.80 -5.74
CA PHE A 210 2.70 -12.44 -7.14
C PHE A 210 3.83 -11.51 -7.59
N ALA A 211 4.37 -11.77 -8.78
CA ALA A 211 5.23 -10.81 -9.46
C ALA A 211 4.40 -9.89 -10.36
N THR A 212 4.84 -8.66 -10.54
CA THR A 212 4.28 -7.75 -11.54
C THR A 212 4.70 -8.22 -12.94
N ALA A 213 3.73 -8.63 -13.76
CA ALA A 213 3.96 -8.98 -15.16
C ALA A 213 4.10 -7.71 -16.01
N ARG A 214 3.16 -6.76 -15.85
CA ARG A 214 3.19 -5.47 -16.57
C ARG A 214 2.31 -4.42 -15.91
N GLN A 215 2.54 -3.18 -16.28
CA GLN A 215 1.64 -2.05 -16.05
C GLN A 215 0.91 -1.71 -17.35
N VAL A 216 -0.40 -1.55 -17.28
CA VAL A 216 -1.22 -1.04 -18.38
C VAL A 216 -1.32 0.47 -18.22
N ILE A 217 -0.72 1.23 -19.14
CA ILE A 217 -0.69 2.68 -19.11
C ILE A 217 -1.66 3.23 -20.14
N LYS A 218 -2.47 4.21 -19.76
CA LYS A 218 -3.30 4.96 -20.70
C LYS A 218 -2.42 5.97 -21.45
N LEU A 219 -2.23 5.76 -22.74
CA LEU A 219 -1.33 6.58 -23.58
C LEU A 219 -2.08 7.73 -24.27
N SER A 220 -3.38 7.56 -24.53
CA SER A 220 -4.19 8.56 -25.22
C SER A 220 -5.68 8.46 -24.82
N ASP A 221 -6.49 9.36 -25.39
CA ASP A 221 -7.95 9.32 -25.22
C ASP A 221 -8.64 8.19 -26.01
N ALA A 222 -7.90 7.52 -26.93
CA ALA A 222 -8.39 6.33 -27.63
C ALA A 222 -8.31 5.05 -26.78
N PHE A 223 -7.81 5.15 -25.53
CA PHE A 223 -7.66 4.02 -24.62
C PHE A 223 -8.99 3.36 -24.28
N THR A 224 -9.05 2.05 -24.46
CA THR A 224 -10.14 1.21 -23.98
C THR A 224 -9.59 0.01 -23.23
N MET A 225 -10.32 -0.49 -22.25
CA MET A 225 -9.91 -1.64 -21.43
C MET A 225 -11.03 -2.69 -21.42
N SER A 226 -10.69 -3.97 -21.56
CA SER A 226 -11.66 -5.07 -21.55
C SER A 226 -12.30 -5.31 -20.18
N VAL A 227 -11.68 -4.79 -19.12
CA VAL A 227 -12.15 -4.86 -17.74
C VAL A 227 -12.43 -3.44 -17.24
N GLY A 228 -13.49 -3.27 -16.46
CA GLY A 228 -13.93 -1.98 -15.94
C GLY A 228 -13.58 -1.76 -14.47
N ARG A 229 -14.03 -0.62 -13.95
CA ARG A 229 -13.85 -0.25 -12.53
C ARG A 229 -14.51 -1.22 -11.54
N GLU A 230 -15.55 -1.95 -12.00
CA GLU A 230 -16.28 -2.93 -11.18
C GLU A 230 -15.59 -4.31 -11.15
N THR A 231 -14.57 -4.51 -11.97
CA THR A 231 -13.82 -5.77 -11.97
C THR A 231 -13.05 -5.92 -10.66
N TRP A 232 -13.17 -7.09 -10.06
CA TRP A 232 -12.50 -7.41 -8.80
C TRP A 232 -10.98 -7.45 -8.98
N ASN A 233 -10.25 -7.00 -7.99
CA ASN A 233 -8.81 -7.23 -7.94
C ASN A 233 -8.51 -8.72 -7.95
N PHE A 234 -7.45 -9.10 -8.66
CA PHE A 234 -7.01 -10.48 -8.90
C PHE A 234 -7.99 -11.32 -9.74
N THR A 235 -8.81 -10.68 -10.60
CA THR A 235 -9.59 -11.39 -11.60
C THR A 235 -8.64 -11.99 -12.63
N PRO A 236 -8.72 -13.33 -12.90
CA PRO A 236 -7.84 -14.00 -13.85
C PRO A 236 -8.21 -13.69 -15.29
N MET A 237 -7.19 -13.55 -16.12
CA MET A 237 -7.27 -13.44 -17.56
C MET A 237 -6.32 -14.46 -18.20
N LYS A 238 -6.73 -15.06 -19.32
CA LYS A 238 -6.00 -16.14 -19.99
C LYS A 238 -5.10 -15.60 -21.09
N LYS A 239 -4.05 -16.36 -21.41
CA LYS A 239 -3.11 -16.08 -22.49
C LYS A 239 -3.81 -15.74 -23.79
N GLY A 240 -3.39 -14.64 -24.41
CA GLY A 240 -3.96 -14.14 -25.67
C GLY A 240 -5.18 -13.25 -25.51
N GLU A 241 -5.79 -13.16 -24.33
CA GLU A 241 -6.88 -12.20 -24.10
C GLU A 241 -6.35 -10.77 -24.16
N VAL A 242 -7.14 -9.87 -24.77
CA VAL A 242 -6.81 -8.45 -24.85
C VAL A 242 -7.17 -7.79 -23.51
N ILE A 243 -6.19 -7.18 -22.89
CA ILE A 243 -6.37 -6.41 -21.64
C ILE A 243 -6.87 -5.01 -21.94
N ALA A 244 -6.22 -4.34 -22.90
CA ALA A 244 -6.54 -2.98 -23.32
C ALA A 244 -6.05 -2.70 -24.74
N THR A 245 -6.62 -1.67 -25.37
CA THR A 245 -6.15 -1.10 -26.64
C THR A 245 -6.01 0.41 -26.50
N ASP A 246 -5.02 1.00 -27.19
CA ASP A 246 -4.80 2.44 -27.20
C ASP A 246 -4.18 2.85 -28.55
N GLY A 247 -5.02 3.22 -29.52
CA GLY A 247 -4.60 3.35 -30.92
C GLY A 247 -4.03 2.03 -31.46
N ASP A 248 -2.79 2.07 -31.92
CA ASP A 248 -2.08 0.89 -32.46
C ASP A 248 -1.47 0.02 -31.34
N THR A 249 -1.51 0.46 -30.09
CA THR A 249 -0.99 -0.31 -28.96
C THR A 249 -2.03 -1.28 -28.45
N VAL A 250 -1.67 -2.57 -28.35
CA VAL A 250 -2.52 -3.63 -27.80
C VAL A 250 -1.79 -4.28 -26.61
N TYR A 251 -2.43 -4.27 -25.45
CA TYR A 251 -1.98 -4.98 -24.27
C TYR A 251 -2.67 -6.36 -24.25
N THR A 252 -1.88 -7.42 -24.31
CA THR A 252 -2.37 -8.82 -24.32
C THR A 252 -1.76 -9.60 -23.17
N VAL A 253 -2.49 -10.57 -22.64
CA VAL A 253 -1.99 -11.52 -21.64
C VAL A 253 -0.93 -12.43 -22.29
N GLU A 254 0.28 -12.46 -21.74
CA GLU A 254 1.42 -13.22 -22.29
C GLU A 254 1.66 -14.54 -21.55
N HIS A 255 1.41 -14.59 -20.25
CA HIS A 255 1.50 -15.81 -19.45
C HIS A 255 0.24 -16.67 -19.61
N GLU A 256 0.29 -17.93 -19.21
CA GLU A 256 -0.89 -18.81 -19.26
C GLU A 256 -2.09 -18.22 -18.51
N GLU A 257 -1.80 -17.51 -17.41
CA GLU A 257 -2.76 -16.73 -16.64
C GLU A 257 -2.07 -15.51 -16.05
N GLU A 258 -2.69 -14.35 -16.19
CA GLU A 258 -2.35 -13.12 -15.45
C GLU A 258 -3.59 -12.64 -14.71
N LEU A 259 -3.42 -12.02 -13.57
CA LEU A 259 -4.53 -11.47 -12.80
C LEU A 259 -4.46 -9.94 -12.80
N VAL A 260 -5.62 -9.31 -13.06
CA VAL A 260 -5.71 -7.85 -13.09
C VAL A 260 -5.91 -7.29 -11.68
N VAL A 261 -5.15 -6.24 -11.36
CA VAL A 261 -5.24 -5.52 -10.07
C VAL A 261 -5.36 -4.02 -10.34
N PHE A 262 -6.21 -3.35 -9.59
CA PHE A 262 -6.50 -1.91 -9.69
C PHE A 262 -6.96 -1.46 -11.10
N PRO A 263 -7.87 -2.18 -11.79
CA PRO A 263 -8.33 -1.75 -13.11
C PRO A 263 -9.10 -0.42 -13.01
N ASN A 264 -8.68 0.57 -13.79
CA ASN A 264 -9.31 1.89 -13.86
C ASN A 264 -9.12 2.54 -15.24
N PRO A 265 -10.03 2.31 -16.20
CA PRO A 265 -9.92 2.88 -17.55
C PRO A 265 -10.04 4.41 -17.58
N ASP A 266 -10.61 5.03 -16.51
CA ASP A 266 -10.91 6.46 -16.46
C ASP A 266 -9.74 7.30 -15.91
N VAL A 267 -8.56 6.71 -15.72
CA VAL A 267 -7.37 7.47 -15.32
C VAL A 267 -7.00 8.50 -16.39
N ARG A 268 -6.29 9.56 -15.98
CA ARG A 268 -5.74 10.53 -16.93
C ARG A 268 -4.69 9.88 -17.83
N VAL A 269 -4.54 10.40 -19.03
CA VAL A 269 -3.46 10.02 -19.95
C VAL A 269 -2.12 10.11 -19.24
N GLY A 270 -1.25 9.14 -19.47
CA GLY A 270 0.05 8.96 -18.82
C GLY A 270 0.01 8.20 -17.49
N LEU A 271 -1.17 7.90 -16.94
CA LEU A 271 -1.29 7.16 -15.69
C LEU A 271 -1.59 5.67 -15.91
N ARG A 272 -1.28 4.87 -14.89
CA ARG A 272 -1.54 3.43 -14.87
C ARG A 272 -3.03 3.14 -14.76
N ALA A 273 -3.59 2.47 -15.77
CA ALA A 273 -4.98 2.02 -15.83
C ALA A 273 -5.18 0.62 -15.23
N GLY A 274 -4.10 -0.15 -15.03
CA GLY A 274 -4.16 -1.46 -14.43
C GLY A 274 -2.77 -2.05 -14.19
N LEU A 275 -2.73 -3.05 -13.32
CA LEU A 275 -1.56 -3.85 -13.04
C LEU A 275 -1.88 -5.30 -13.35
N MET A 276 -1.03 -5.98 -14.12
CA MET A 276 -1.13 -7.41 -14.34
C MET A 276 -0.09 -8.12 -13.50
N VAL A 277 -0.50 -9.17 -12.80
CA VAL A 277 0.37 -9.95 -11.92
C VAL A 277 0.29 -11.43 -12.25
N VAL A 278 1.39 -12.14 -12.00
CA VAL A 278 1.50 -13.59 -12.12
C VAL A 278 1.87 -14.21 -10.79
N ARG A 279 1.30 -15.34 -10.45
CA ARG A 279 1.61 -16.05 -9.22
C ARG A 279 2.99 -16.70 -9.30
N ILE A 280 3.82 -16.51 -8.28
CA ILE A 280 5.18 -17.06 -8.17
C ILE A 280 5.41 -17.87 -6.87
N GLY A 281 4.49 -17.81 -5.93
CA GLY A 281 4.60 -18.54 -4.66
C GLY A 281 3.25 -18.71 -3.93
#